data_3276e169729da7c357665c103c1a1e25
#
_entry.id   3276e169729da7c357665c103c1a1e25
#
_cell.length_a   1.000
_cell.length_b   1.000
_cell.length_c   1.000
_cell.angle_alpha   90.00
_cell.angle_beta   90.00
_cell.angle_gamma   90.00
#
_symmetry.space_group_name_H-M   'P 1'
#
loop_
_entity.id
_entity.type
_entity.pdbx_description
1 polymer ?
#
loop_
_entity_poly.entity_id
_entity_poly.type
_entity_poly.pdbx_seq_one_letter_code
_entity_poly.pdbx_strand_id
1 'polypeptide(L)'
;MSTTKYLFAGFGGQGILFSGKFLAYKGLIEDKNVSWLPSYGPEMRGGTANCSVTVSDEPVGSPIVDVPDVLIAMNLPSLDKYENTVAVGGKIFVDSTLISRKVERNDVDVYYIPATQLASDNGLTTLANMIIMGKVLKETNGFGENVRDALSRVVSAKHADMLDFNLKALELGKNFE
;
A
#
# COMPACT_ATOMS: atom_id res chain seq x y z
N MET A 1 18.99 -3.15 12.55
CA MET A 1 18.12 -4.25 12.11
C MET A 1 16.70 -3.73 12.10
N SER A 2 16.07 -3.73 10.94
CA SER A 2 14.74 -3.15 10.78
C SER A 2 13.75 -4.19 10.26
N THR A 3 12.58 -4.23 10.87
CA THR A 3 11.42 -4.96 10.38
C THR A 3 10.29 -3.97 10.26
N THR A 4 9.65 -3.90 9.09
CA THR A 4 8.47 -3.06 8.88
C THR A 4 7.30 -3.93 8.45
N LYS A 5 6.19 -3.77 9.12
CA LYS A 5 4.95 -4.50 8.87
C LYS A 5 3.92 -3.58 8.24
N TYR A 6 3.44 -3.97 7.07
CA TYR A 6 2.46 -3.20 6.29
C TYR A 6 1.14 -3.95 6.24
N LEU A 7 0.05 -3.22 6.37
CA LEU A 7 -1.29 -3.72 6.11
C LEU A 7 -1.96 -2.85 5.05
N PHE A 8 -2.31 -3.46 3.94
CA PHE A 8 -3.10 -2.85 2.87
C PHE A 8 -4.54 -3.30 3.01
N ALA A 9 -5.49 -2.38 3.02
CA ALA A 9 -6.89 -2.71 3.21
C ALA A 9 -7.81 -1.82 2.36
N GLY A 10 -8.84 -2.43 1.76
CA GLY A 10 -9.80 -1.74 0.90
C GLY A 10 -10.85 -2.69 0.36
N PHE A 11 -11.58 -2.26 -0.67
CA PHE A 11 -12.51 -3.13 -1.39
C PHE A 11 -11.79 -4.00 -2.42
N GLY A 12 -12.38 -5.13 -2.77
CA GLY A 12 -11.97 -5.89 -3.95
C GLY A 12 -12.01 -5.00 -5.19
N GLY A 13 -11.01 -5.14 -6.06
CA GLY A 13 -10.89 -4.32 -7.27
C GLY A 13 -10.11 -3.01 -7.10
N GLN A 14 -9.74 -2.62 -5.87
CA GLN A 14 -8.91 -1.42 -5.64
C GLN A 14 -7.41 -1.64 -5.76
N GLY A 15 -6.97 -2.83 -6.16
CA GLY A 15 -5.55 -3.14 -6.36
C GLY A 15 -4.77 -3.35 -5.05
N ILE A 16 -5.44 -3.74 -4.00
CA ILE A 16 -4.85 -3.97 -2.66
C ILE A 16 -3.77 -5.05 -2.74
N LEU A 17 -4.07 -6.17 -3.37
CA LEU A 17 -3.14 -7.29 -3.49
C LEU A 17 -1.97 -6.98 -4.40
N PHE A 18 -2.21 -6.24 -5.47
CA PHE A 18 -1.18 -5.78 -6.40
C PHE A 18 -0.16 -4.89 -5.68
N SER A 19 -0.62 -3.93 -4.89
CA SER A 19 0.25 -3.03 -4.13
C SER A 19 1.12 -3.79 -3.13
N GLY A 20 0.54 -4.74 -2.41
CA GLY A 20 1.29 -5.58 -1.46
C GLY A 20 2.31 -6.45 -2.16
N LYS A 21 1.96 -7.05 -3.29
CA LYS A 21 2.87 -7.88 -4.08
C LYS A 21 4.03 -7.06 -4.65
N PHE A 22 3.77 -5.85 -5.14
CA PHE A 22 4.81 -4.93 -5.57
C PHE A 22 5.82 -4.64 -4.45
N LEU A 23 5.33 -4.30 -3.26
CA LEU A 23 6.19 -4.03 -2.11
C LEU A 23 7.02 -5.26 -1.71
N ALA A 24 6.41 -6.45 -1.75
CA ALA A 24 7.09 -7.71 -1.47
C ALA A 24 8.24 -7.96 -2.45
N TYR A 25 8.02 -7.82 -3.76
CA TYR A 25 9.08 -7.97 -4.75
C TYR A 25 10.17 -6.93 -4.60
N LYS A 26 9.79 -5.68 -4.27
CA LYS A 26 10.77 -4.64 -3.99
C LYS A 26 11.70 -5.04 -2.84
N GLY A 27 11.15 -5.55 -1.76
CA GLY A 27 11.93 -6.06 -0.63
C GLY A 27 12.87 -7.20 -1.02
N LEU A 28 12.40 -8.15 -1.85
CA LEU A 28 13.23 -9.27 -2.33
C LEU A 28 14.42 -8.80 -3.18
N ILE A 29 14.19 -7.81 -4.05
CA ILE A 29 15.28 -7.24 -4.88
C ILE A 29 16.32 -6.53 -4.02
N GLU A 30 15.92 -6.01 -2.86
CA GLU A 30 16.81 -5.36 -1.88
C GLU A 30 17.44 -6.35 -0.89
N ASP A 31 17.40 -7.64 -1.19
CA ASP A 31 17.93 -8.73 -0.35
C ASP A 31 17.32 -8.77 1.08
N LYS A 32 16.06 -8.33 1.20
CA LYS A 32 15.31 -8.43 2.46
C LYS A 32 14.57 -9.75 2.57
N ASN A 33 14.31 -10.15 3.80
CA ASN A 33 13.37 -11.23 4.09
C ASN A 33 11.94 -10.65 4.01
N VAL A 34 11.06 -11.34 3.27
CA VAL A 34 9.73 -10.83 2.95
C VAL A 34 8.68 -11.90 3.23
N SER A 35 7.55 -11.47 3.76
CA SER A 35 6.32 -12.25 3.80
C SER A 35 5.19 -11.48 3.14
N TRP A 36 4.36 -12.16 2.38
CA TRP A 36 3.17 -11.62 1.74
C TRP A 36 2.00 -12.57 1.98
N LEU A 37 0.97 -12.07 2.65
CA LEU A 37 -0.22 -12.85 2.99
C LEU A 37 -1.47 -12.09 2.54
N PRO A 38 -2.04 -12.42 1.38
CA PRO A 38 -3.32 -11.89 0.96
C PRO A 38 -4.46 -12.57 1.72
N SER A 39 -5.52 -11.82 2.03
CA SER A 39 -6.75 -12.36 2.57
C SER A 39 -7.86 -12.27 1.53
N TYR A 40 -8.32 -13.42 1.11
CA TYR A 40 -9.48 -13.60 0.25
C TYR A 40 -10.53 -14.41 0.99
N GLY A 41 -11.78 -14.02 0.85
CA GLY A 41 -12.86 -14.80 1.44
C GLY A 41 -14.24 -14.28 1.06
N PRO A 42 -15.31 -14.89 1.59
CA PRO A 42 -16.68 -14.39 1.43
C PRO A 42 -16.85 -12.95 1.92
N GLU A 43 -15.97 -12.51 2.78
CA GLU A 43 -15.86 -11.14 3.27
C GLU A 43 -15.62 -10.13 2.14
N MET A 44 -15.12 -10.58 0.99
CA MET A 44 -14.86 -9.72 -0.16
C MET A 44 -16.13 -9.31 -0.91
N ARG A 45 -17.26 -9.94 -0.67
CA ARG A 45 -18.56 -9.55 -1.24
C ARG A 45 -19.19 -8.48 -0.37
N GLY A 46 -18.82 -7.21 -0.61
CA GLY A 46 -19.26 -6.08 0.18
C GLY A 46 -18.48 -5.87 1.47
N GLY A 47 -17.41 -6.65 1.67
CA GLY A 47 -16.47 -6.52 2.79
C GLY A 47 -15.11 -5.97 2.38
N THR A 48 -14.19 -5.92 3.34
CA THR A 48 -12.83 -5.43 3.14
C THR A 48 -11.89 -6.55 2.68
N ALA A 49 -11.16 -6.34 1.60
CA ALA A 49 -9.98 -7.13 1.24
C ALA A 49 -8.77 -6.59 2.01
N ASN A 50 -7.83 -7.45 2.36
CA ASN A 50 -6.58 -7.01 2.97
C ASN A 50 -5.38 -7.85 2.52
N CYS A 51 -4.20 -7.29 2.73
CA CYS A 51 -2.94 -7.92 2.40
C CYS A 51 -1.90 -7.50 3.43
N SER A 52 -1.28 -8.48 4.08
CA SER A 52 -0.19 -8.26 5.02
C SER A 52 1.15 -8.43 4.33
N VAL A 53 2.05 -7.47 4.50
CA VAL A 53 3.43 -7.56 3.99
C VAL A 53 4.40 -7.23 5.12
N THR A 54 5.38 -8.12 5.32
CA THR A 54 6.48 -7.86 6.25
C THR A 54 7.78 -7.80 5.45
N VAL A 55 8.56 -6.75 5.66
CA VAL A 55 9.89 -6.59 5.07
C VAL A 55 10.89 -6.44 6.21
N SER A 56 11.89 -7.32 6.24
CA SER A 56 12.80 -7.44 7.40
C SER A 56 14.23 -7.75 6.99
N ASP A 57 15.17 -7.25 7.80
CA ASP A 57 16.58 -7.66 7.71
C ASP A 57 16.79 -9.09 8.23
N GLU A 58 15.85 -9.61 9.00
CA GLU A 58 15.92 -10.95 9.60
C GLU A 58 14.80 -11.85 9.08
N PRO A 59 14.94 -13.19 9.25
CA PRO A 59 13.87 -14.11 8.87
C PRO A 59 12.54 -13.77 9.51
N VAL A 60 11.47 -13.81 8.71
CA VAL A 60 10.11 -13.51 9.16
C VAL A 60 9.51 -14.75 9.82
N GLY A 61 9.23 -14.69 11.11
CA GLY A 61 8.70 -15.80 11.89
C GLY A 61 7.19 -16.05 11.70
N SER A 62 6.43 -15.04 11.29
CA SER A 62 4.99 -15.16 11.03
C SER A 62 4.56 -14.21 9.91
N PRO A 63 3.71 -14.67 8.95
CA PRO A 63 3.17 -13.81 7.91
C PRO A 63 2.02 -12.93 8.42
N ILE A 64 1.49 -13.19 9.60
CA ILE A 64 0.35 -12.46 10.18
C ILE A 64 0.83 -11.10 10.70
N VAL A 65 0.10 -10.04 10.35
CA VAL A 65 0.35 -8.68 10.83
C VAL A 65 -0.85 -8.22 11.65
N ASP A 66 -0.74 -8.37 12.97
CA ASP A 66 -1.77 -7.93 13.92
C ASP A 66 -1.60 -6.46 14.31
N VAL A 67 -0.35 -6.01 14.38
CA VAL A 67 0.01 -4.64 14.74
C VAL A 67 0.89 -4.08 13.63
N PRO A 68 0.30 -3.46 12.60
CA PRO A 68 1.08 -2.89 11.49
C PRO A 68 1.83 -1.62 11.92
N ASP A 69 3.01 -1.43 11.36
CA ASP A 69 3.74 -0.17 11.43
C ASP A 69 3.19 0.84 10.43
N VAL A 70 2.66 0.33 9.31
CA VAL A 70 2.10 1.13 8.22
C VAL A 70 0.77 0.54 7.79
N LEU A 71 -0.29 1.35 7.87
CA LEU A 71 -1.62 1.02 7.37
C LEU A 71 -1.92 1.85 6.11
N ILE A 72 -2.35 1.19 5.06
CA ILE A 72 -2.85 1.82 3.85
C ILE A 72 -4.35 1.51 3.77
N ALA A 73 -5.21 2.51 4.01
CA ALA A 73 -6.65 2.37 4.01
C ALA A 73 -7.26 3.04 2.77
N MET A 74 -7.89 2.24 1.92
CA MET A 74 -8.50 2.71 0.67
C MET A 74 -10.02 2.78 0.72
N ASN A 75 -10.65 2.44 1.85
CA ASN A 75 -12.06 2.63 2.09
C ASN A 75 -12.34 2.86 3.57
N LEU A 76 -13.50 3.41 3.87
CA LEU A 76 -13.88 3.74 5.25
C LEU A 76 -13.97 2.50 6.16
N PRO A 77 -14.61 1.39 5.76
CA PRO A 77 -14.65 0.20 6.63
C PRO A 77 -13.27 -0.32 7.03
N SER A 78 -12.28 -0.22 6.13
CA SER A 78 -10.90 -0.61 6.43
C SER A 78 -10.25 0.33 7.46
N LEU A 79 -10.46 1.63 7.31
CA LEU A 79 -9.95 2.59 8.29
C LEU A 79 -10.58 2.34 9.67
N ASP A 80 -11.90 2.18 9.72
CA ASP A 80 -12.62 1.88 10.97
C ASP A 80 -12.14 0.60 11.64
N LYS A 81 -11.86 -0.44 10.85
CA LYS A 81 -11.43 -1.74 11.37
C LYS A 81 -9.99 -1.73 11.90
N TYR A 82 -9.07 -1.03 11.23
CA TYR A 82 -7.64 -1.19 11.47
C TYR A 82 -6.94 0.02 12.09
N GLU A 83 -7.57 1.17 12.15
CA GLU A 83 -6.96 2.40 12.69
C GLU A 83 -6.32 2.19 14.07
N ASN A 84 -7.03 1.51 14.96
CA ASN A 84 -6.57 1.29 16.33
C ASN A 84 -5.57 0.15 16.47
N THR A 85 -5.30 -0.60 15.41
CA THR A 85 -4.31 -1.69 15.44
C THR A 85 -2.90 -1.20 15.12
N VAL A 86 -2.75 -0.02 14.56
CA VAL A 86 -1.45 0.53 14.15
C VAL A 86 -0.57 0.79 15.36
N ALA A 87 0.70 0.43 15.26
CA ALA A 87 1.68 0.65 16.32
C ALA A 87 1.81 2.15 16.64
N VAL A 88 2.09 2.45 17.93
CA VAL A 88 2.43 3.80 18.35
C VAL A 88 3.65 4.31 17.55
N GLY A 89 3.56 5.51 17.00
CA GLY A 89 4.59 6.06 16.11
C GLY A 89 4.52 5.53 14.68
N GLY A 90 3.53 4.69 14.37
CA GLY A 90 3.31 4.18 13.02
C GLY A 90 2.74 5.22 12.05
N LYS A 91 2.44 4.78 10.84
CA LYS A 91 1.94 5.65 9.76
C LYS A 91 0.63 5.12 9.20
N ILE A 92 -0.30 6.03 8.92
CA ILE A 92 -1.58 5.72 8.27
C ILE A 92 -1.69 6.55 6.99
N PHE A 93 -1.92 5.86 5.88
CA PHE A 93 -2.17 6.48 4.57
C PHE A 93 -3.62 6.27 4.19
N VAL A 94 -4.32 7.35 3.84
CA VAL A 94 -5.76 7.37 3.62
C VAL A 94 -6.07 7.94 2.24
N ASP A 95 -6.90 7.25 1.46
CA ASP A 95 -7.49 7.84 0.25
C ASP A 95 -8.59 8.84 0.66
N SER A 96 -8.25 10.10 0.68
CA SER A 96 -9.14 11.16 1.14
C SER A 96 -10.27 11.49 0.16
N THR A 97 -10.23 10.97 -1.06
CA THR A 97 -11.38 11.07 -1.99
C THR A 97 -12.54 10.22 -1.49
N LEU A 98 -12.26 9.04 -0.98
CA LEU A 98 -13.26 8.05 -0.58
C LEU A 98 -13.55 8.07 0.92
N ILE A 99 -12.64 8.61 1.73
CA ILE A 99 -12.73 8.64 3.18
C ILE A 99 -12.71 10.09 3.63
N SER A 100 -13.85 10.60 4.06
CA SER A 100 -14.00 11.99 4.50
C SER A 100 -13.67 12.18 5.98
N ARG A 101 -13.74 11.11 6.76
CA ARG A 101 -13.43 11.11 8.19
C ARG A 101 -11.92 11.25 8.41
N LYS A 102 -11.54 12.01 9.43
CA LYS A 102 -10.15 12.07 9.87
C LYS A 102 -9.82 10.93 10.82
N VAL A 103 -8.54 10.54 10.85
CA VAL A 103 -8.02 9.61 11.86
C VAL A 103 -8.12 10.28 13.23
N GLU A 104 -8.58 9.52 14.23
CA GLU A 104 -8.80 10.05 15.59
C GLU A 104 -7.56 9.92 16.47
N ARG A 105 -6.57 9.13 16.04
CA ARG A 105 -5.33 8.94 16.79
C ARG A 105 -4.38 10.12 16.62
N ASN A 106 -3.67 10.45 17.70
CA ASN A 106 -2.69 11.53 17.76
C ASN A 106 -1.24 11.02 17.99
N ASP A 107 -1.05 9.70 18.05
CA ASP A 107 0.22 9.04 18.30
C ASP A 107 0.80 8.36 17.03
N VAL A 108 0.26 8.69 15.86
CA VAL A 108 0.67 8.19 14.54
C VAL A 108 0.79 9.34 13.55
N ASP A 109 1.61 9.15 12.53
CA ASP A 109 1.68 10.07 11.38
C ASP A 109 0.58 9.70 10.39
N VAL A 110 -0.20 10.68 9.96
CA VAL A 110 -1.32 10.45 9.03
C VAL A 110 -1.10 11.24 7.75
N TYR A 111 -1.29 10.56 6.62
CA TYR A 111 -1.16 11.13 5.28
C TYR A 111 -2.48 10.96 4.53
N TYR A 112 -3.09 12.08 4.16
CA TYR A 112 -4.34 12.12 3.39
C TYR A 112 -4.02 12.42 1.94
N ILE A 113 -4.24 11.45 1.06
CA ILE A 113 -3.98 11.58 -0.37
C ILE A 113 -5.29 11.42 -1.12
N PRO A 114 -5.74 12.40 -1.93
CA PRO A 114 -6.95 12.23 -2.74
C PRO A 114 -6.65 11.35 -3.98
N ALA A 115 -6.24 10.11 -3.73
CA ALA A 115 -5.68 9.23 -4.74
C ALA A 115 -6.66 8.90 -5.86
N THR A 116 -7.92 8.63 -5.53
CA THR A 116 -8.95 8.35 -6.54
C THR A 116 -9.20 9.57 -7.42
N GLN A 117 -9.24 10.77 -6.85
CA GLN A 117 -9.39 12.00 -7.62
C GLN A 117 -8.18 12.28 -8.50
N LEU A 118 -6.97 12.13 -7.95
CA LEU A 118 -5.73 12.30 -8.72
C LEU A 118 -5.66 11.30 -9.89
N ALA A 119 -6.07 10.07 -9.66
CA ALA A 119 -6.12 9.06 -10.71
C ALA A 119 -7.07 9.48 -11.84
N SER A 120 -8.26 9.93 -11.51
CA SER A 120 -9.26 10.41 -12.47
C SER A 120 -8.74 11.60 -13.28
N ASP A 121 -8.16 12.59 -12.59
CA ASP A 121 -7.66 13.83 -13.23
C ASP A 121 -6.48 13.58 -14.19
N ASN A 122 -5.75 12.49 -13.99
CA ASN A 122 -4.57 12.16 -14.80
C ASN A 122 -4.79 10.99 -15.77
N GLY A 123 -6.02 10.54 -15.95
CA GLY A 123 -6.32 9.43 -16.86
C GLY A 123 -5.78 8.07 -16.36
N LEU A 124 -5.65 7.90 -15.04
CA LEU A 124 -5.11 6.71 -14.40
C LEU A 124 -6.14 6.09 -13.45
N THR A 125 -7.41 6.01 -13.86
CA THR A 125 -8.55 5.69 -13.00
C THR A 125 -8.45 4.36 -12.26
N THR A 126 -7.66 3.42 -12.76
CA THR A 126 -7.45 2.11 -12.11
C THR A 126 -6.22 2.07 -11.21
N LEU A 127 -5.50 3.18 -11.04
CA LEU A 127 -4.19 3.23 -10.40
C LEU A 127 -4.13 4.09 -9.14
N ALA A 128 -5.26 4.36 -8.50
CA ALA A 128 -5.29 5.08 -7.23
C ALA A 128 -4.42 4.39 -6.16
N ASN A 129 -4.40 3.05 -6.15
CA ASN A 129 -3.54 2.25 -5.27
C ASN A 129 -2.05 2.58 -5.44
N MET A 130 -1.59 2.77 -6.68
CA MET A 130 -0.17 3.06 -6.96
C MET A 130 0.16 4.54 -6.70
N ILE A 131 -0.81 5.44 -6.78
CA ILE A 131 -0.62 6.83 -6.33
C ILE A 131 -0.36 6.84 -4.81
N ILE A 132 -1.17 6.14 -4.03
CA ILE A 132 -0.91 6.02 -2.59
C ILE A 132 0.45 5.36 -2.33
N MET A 133 0.79 4.31 -3.07
CA MET A 133 2.10 3.66 -2.95
C MET A 133 3.26 4.62 -3.18
N GLY A 134 3.13 5.55 -4.10
CA GLY A 134 4.14 6.60 -4.29
C GLY A 134 4.37 7.42 -3.03
N LYS A 135 3.29 7.83 -2.36
CA LYS A 135 3.40 8.53 -1.07
C LYS A 135 3.98 7.63 0.02
N VAL A 136 3.54 6.38 0.09
CA VAL A 136 4.09 5.40 1.05
C VAL A 136 5.60 5.25 0.89
N LEU A 137 6.08 5.04 -0.34
CA LEU A 137 7.51 4.90 -0.60
C LEU A 137 8.29 6.18 -0.25
N LYS A 138 7.72 7.36 -0.51
CA LYS A 138 8.35 8.63 -0.11
C LYS A 138 8.53 8.69 1.41
N GLU A 139 7.48 8.46 2.15
CA GLU A 139 7.47 8.63 3.60
C GLU A 139 8.14 7.48 4.37
N THR A 140 8.45 6.39 3.69
CA THR A 140 9.19 5.25 4.26
C THR A 140 10.61 5.10 3.69
N ASN A 141 11.09 6.11 2.96
CA ASN A 141 12.40 6.10 2.28
C ASN A 141 12.59 4.91 1.33
N GLY A 142 11.50 4.50 0.69
CA GLY A 142 11.47 3.32 -0.17
C GLY A 142 11.71 3.61 -1.66
N PHE A 143 11.84 4.87 -2.07
CA PHE A 143 12.21 5.20 -3.45
C PHE A 143 13.70 4.93 -3.69
N GLY A 144 13.98 4.12 -4.70
CA GLY A 144 15.33 3.77 -5.11
C GLY A 144 15.32 3.24 -6.54
N GLU A 145 16.47 2.82 -7.02
CA GLU A 145 16.66 2.30 -8.39
C GLU A 145 15.82 1.05 -8.69
N ASN A 146 15.39 0.33 -7.65
CA ASN A 146 14.71 -0.96 -7.76
C ASN A 146 13.21 -0.86 -8.05
N VAL A 147 12.62 0.33 -8.04
CA VAL A 147 11.16 0.53 -8.20
C VAL A 147 10.68 0.00 -9.55
N ARG A 148 11.38 0.35 -10.64
CA ARG A 148 11.02 -0.10 -11.98
C ARG A 148 11.14 -1.63 -12.13
N ASP A 149 12.21 -2.21 -11.61
CA ASP A 149 12.43 -3.67 -11.66
C ASP A 149 11.36 -4.41 -10.85
N ALA A 150 11.03 -3.94 -9.66
CA ALA A 150 9.97 -4.51 -8.84
C ALA A 150 8.61 -4.47 -9.55
N LEU A 151 8.27 -3.35 -10.19
CA LEU A 151 7.04 -3.24 -10.99
C LEU A 151 7.03 -4.22 -12.16
N SER A 152 8.14 -4.37 -12.87
CA SER A 152 8.24 -5.27 -14.01
C SER A 152 7.96 -6.74 -13.64
N ARG A 153 8.21 -7.11 -12.39
CA ARG A 153 7.94 -8.45 -11.89
C ARG A 153 6.48 -8.69 -11.52
N VAL A 154 5.72 -7.64 -11.28
CA VAL A 154 4.31 -7.71 -10.89
C VAL A 154 3.38 -7.47 -12.07
N VAL A 155 3.76 -6.56 -12.96
CA VAL A 155 3.00 -6.28 -14.18
C VAL A 155 3.18 -7.45 -15.15
N SER A 156 2.06 -8.08 -15.55
CA SER A 156 2.13 -9.22 -16.47
C SER A 156 2.60 -8.80 -17.87
N ALA A 157 3.21 -9.72 -18.61
CA ALA A 157 3.67 -9.47 -19.97
C ALA A 157 2.54 -9.02 -20.92
N LYS A 158 1.29 -9.44 -20.66
CA LYS A 158 0.12 -9.01 -21.42
C LYS A 158 -0.23 -7.54 -21.21
N HIS A 159 0.24 -6.95 -20.13
CA HIS A 159 -0.03 -5.57 -19.71
C HIS A 159 1.25 -4.76 -19.56
N ALA A 160 2.28 -5.08 -20.36
CA ALA A 160 3.58 -4.40 -20.31
C ALA A 160 3.47 -2.87 -20.52
N ASP A 161 2.46 -2.41 -21.26
CA ASP A 161 2.12 -1.00 -21.42
C ASP A 161 1.73 -0.32 -20.11
N MET A 162 1.22 -1.09 -19.14
CA MET A 162 0.85 -0.57 -17.80
C MET A 162 2.05 -0.23 -16.94
N LEU A 163 3.24 -0.69 -17.28
CA LEU A 163 4.45 -0.38 -16.50
C LEU A 163 4.69 1.13 -16.38
N ASP A 164 4.65 1.84 -17.50
CA ASP A 164 4.86 3.28 -17.51
C ASP A 164 3.72 4.05 -16.84
N PHE A 165 2.48 3.60 -16.96
CA PHE A 165 1.34 4.17 -16.23
C PHE A 165 1.48 3.98 -14.71
N ASN A 166 1.93 2.81 -14.27
CA ASN A 166 2.19 2.56 -12.85
C ASN A 166 3.34 3.44 -12.32
N LEU A 167 4.41 3.62 -13.10
CA LEU A 167 5.49 4.54 -12.74
C LEU A 167 5.00 5.99 -12.62
N LYS A 168 4.15 6.42 -13.55
CA LYS A 168 3.53 7.75 -13.49
C LYS A 168 2.67 7.91 -12.24
N ALA A 169 1.89 6.89 -11.88
CA ALA A 169 1.08 6.92 -10.67
C ALA A 169 1.94 7.05 -9.41
N LEU A 170 3.03 6.28 -9.32
CA LEU A 170 3.99 6.39 -8.21
C LEU A 170 4.59 7.79 -8.10
N GLU A 171 4.97 8.41 -9.22
CA GLU A 171 5.52 9.77 -9.23
C GLU A 171 4.49 10.82 -8.79
N LEU A 172 3.22 10.67 -9.19
CA LEU A 172 2.15 11.55 -8.71
C LEU A 172 2.01 11.50 -7.19
N GLY A 173 2.01 10.32 -6.61
CA GLY A 173 1.93 10.16 -5.16
C GLY A 173 3.16 10.67 -4.43
N LYS A 174 4.35 10.42 -4.98
CA LYS A 174 5.62 10.91 -4.45
C LYS A 174 5.65 12.43 -4.38
N ASN A 175 5.15 13.10 -5.39
CA ASN A 175 5.20 14.56 -5.52
C ASN A 175 4.01 15.27 -4.86
N PHE A 176 3.04 14.54 -4.35
CA PHE A 176 1.92 15.11 -3.62
C PHE A 176 2.37 15.59 -2.24
N GLU A 177 2.06 16.85 -1.91
CA GLU A 177 2.41 17.50 -0.63
C GLU A 177 1.28 17.47 0.39
#